data_38b959427e73c489ea795790c8e9ddc2
#
_entry.id   38b959427e73c489ea795790c8e9ddc2
#
_cell.length_a   1.000
_cell.length_b   1.000
_cell.length_c   1.000
_cell.angle_alpha   90.00
_cell.angle_beta   90.00
_cell.angle_gamma   90.00
#
_symmetry.space_group_name_H-M   'P 1'
#
loop_
_entity.id
_entity.type
_entity.pdbx_description
1 polymer ?
#
loop_
_entity_poly.entity_id
_entity_poly.type
_entity_poly.pdbx_seq_one_letter_code
_entity_poly.pdbx_strand_id
1 'polypeptide(L)'
;MNSIKARVILLCVGLILLTALAMQLSHGWFINQHNQRQIHHQVANASHFLHQYIDSRESSLRYSTDVIIQDFGFRQTIASNDLPTIKSMLTNHAERIQADLMLLVSNQGELIASNELDVPLIELADINWLAFHEASEQGQYVEINEHLYRLFSLPVQAPHQVAIAVIAFEINVPLLEELKLKTGLDIIFQSSQSNLFLTTYPIDKKQFEKILENDGSPTLWWQRSQYLLEKVPLASPMEQQIQLFLLADLSVFYRVFDQLNYSLLALTLFIVLLAVILSTLLARRLANPLSHLYQDLIYRANHDHLTTLLNRHAAIERISEELQRSSRTDLIYCIALCDIDNFKKINDTYGHAVGDEVLRRFASRLKTTLRNYDVLGRFGGEEFLIALQLKPEEATASFERLRTIIDSAPIAGGSDLIPVTMSCGVCLLWPEEAVPPMDVILQAADTALYKAKDHGRNQVVFTHVPQFPLVEAEIENEE
;
A
#
# COMPACT_ATOMS: atom_id res chain seq x y z
N MET A 1 -23.63 -14.32 11.20
CA MET A 1 -22.79 -15.17 10.31
C MET A 1 -22.27 -14.43 9.08
N ASN A 2 -23.09 -13.68 8.35
CA ASN A 2 -22.61 -12.81 7.24
C ASN A 2 -21.55 -11.78 7.69
N SER A 3 -21.57 -11.36 8.94
CA SER A 3 -20.61 -10.39 9.48
C SER A 3 -19.19 -10.96 9.67
N ILE A 4 -19.03 -12.24 9.98
CA ILE A 4 -17.70 -12.86 10.16
C ILE A 4 -17.02 -13.06 8.82
N LYS A 5 -17.75 -13.54 7.79
CA LYS A 5 -17.24 -13.66 6.42
C LYS A 5 -16.78 -12.31 5.86
N ALA A 6 -17.63 -11.29 6.05
CA ALA A 6 -17.30 -9.93 5.62
C ALA A 6 -16.07 -9.38 6.35
N ARG A 7 -15.93 -9.61 7.65
CA ARG A 7 -14.77 -9.16 8.43
C ARG A 7 -13.47 -9.84 7.99
N VAL A 8 -13.49 -11.14 7.73
CA VAL A 8 -12.30 -11.88 7.26
C VAL A 8 -11.87 -11.39 5.88
N ILE A 9 -12.82 -11.25 4.93
CA ILE A 9 -12.54 -10.73 3.59
C ILE A 9 -11.98 -9.31 3.69
N LEU A 10 -12.59 -8.44 4.48
CA LEU A 10 -12.17 -7.05 4.65
C LEU A 10 -10.77 -6.96 5.27
N LEU A 11 -10.43 -7.82 6.22
CA LEU A 11 -9.11 -7.88 6.84
C LEU A 11 -8.05 -8.37 5.86
N CYS A 12 -8.33 -9.42 5.07
CA CYS A 12 -7.43 -9.90 4.03
C CYS A 12 -7.20 -8.86 2.93
N VAL A 13 -8.27 -8.24 2.42
CA VAL A 13 -8.19 -7.18 1.41
C VAL A 13 -7.45 -5.96 1.96
N GLY A 14 -7.73 -5.56 3.20
CA GLY A 14 -7.04 -4.46 3.87
C GLY A 14 -5.54 -4.70 4.01
N LEU A 15 -5.12 -5.91 4.40
CA LEU A 15 -3.71 -6.27 4.50
C LEU A 15 -3.01 -6.25 3.14
N ILE A 16 -3.68 -6.76 2.10
CA ILE A 16 -3.13 -6.77 0.73
C ILE A 16 -2.98 -5.34 0.21
N LEU A 17 -3.98 -4.48 0.42
CA LEU A 17 -3.90 -3.07 0.03
C LEU A 17 -2.80 -2.33 0.78
N LEU A 18 -2.64 -2.59 2.07
CA LEU A 18 -1.59 -1.98 2.90
C LEU A 18 -0.19 -2.40 2.41
N THR A 19 0.02 -3.69 2.12
CA THR A 19 1.30 -4.18 1.60
C THR A 19 1.59 -3.65 0.20
N ALA A 20 0.58 -3.56 -0.67
CA ALA A 20 0.71 -2.98 -2.00
C ALA A 20 1.06 -1.48 -1.93
N LEU A 21 0.42 -0.73 -1.05
CA LEU A 21 0.73 0.69 -0.80
C LEU A 21 2.15 0.87 -0.26
N ALA A 22 2.54 0.08 0.73
CA ALA A 22 3.89 0.12 1.29
C ALA A 22 4.97 -0.20 0.25
N MET A 23 4.71 -1.19 -0.61
CA MET A 23 5.61 -1.55 -1.71
C MET A 23 5.73 -0.41 -2.72
N GLN A 24 4.62 0.25 -3.09
CA GLN A 24 4.60 1.35 -4.04
C GLN A 24 5.34 2.58 -3.50
N LEU A 25 5.14 2.93 -2.23
CA LEU A 25 5.85 4.03 -1.56
C LEU A 25 7.35 3.75 -1.45
N SER A 26 7.73 2.54 -1.05
CA SER A 26 9.13 2.10 -0.96
C SER A 26 9.81 2.15 -2.33
N HIS A 27 9.12 1.67 -3.37
CA HIS A 27 9.64 1.69 -4.75
C HIS A 27 9.84 3.12 -5.27
N GLY A 28 8.84 3.99 -5.08
CA GLY A 28 8.94 5.41 -5.46
C GLY A 28 10.09 6.14 -4.77
N TRP A 29 10.26 5.91 -3.47
CA TRP A 29 11.37 6.47 -2.70
C TRP A 29 12.74 5.97 -3.19
N PHE A 30 12.87 4.64 -3.41
CA PHE A 30 14.12 4.03 -3.90
C PHE A 30 14.50 4.55 -5.29
N ILE A 31 13.54 4.62 -6.21
CA ILE A 31 13.76 5.15 -7.56
C ILE A 31 14.23 6.61 -7.50
N ASN A 32 13.54 7.45 -6.74
CA ASN A 32 13.89 8.87 -6.66
C ASN A 32 15.32 9.05 -6.12
N GLN A 33 15.68 8.31 -5.09
CA GLN A 33 17.02 8.37 -4.52
C GLN A 33 18.09 7.83 -5.48
N HIS A 34 17.78 6.75 -6.21
CA HIS A 34 18.70 6.16 -7.19
C HIS A 34 18.91 7.10 -8.38
N ASN A 35 17.85 7.71 -8.89
CA ASN A 35 17.92 8.65 -10.01
C ASN A 35 18.76 9.87 -9.68
N GLN A 36 18.54 10.47 -8.53
CA GLN A 36 19.35 11.65 -8.13
C GLN A 36 20.84 11.33 -8.08
N ARG A 37 21.22 10.20 -7.48
CA ARG A 37 22.63 9.77 -7.45
C ARG A 37 23.19 9.55 -8.86
N GLN A 38 22.43 8.88 -9.73
CA GLN A 38 22.85 8.57 -11.08
C GLN A 38 23.05 9.83 -11.94
N ILE A 39 22.15 10.80 -11.80
CA ILE A 39 22.25 12.10 -12.49
C ILE A 39 23.50 12.87 -12.02
N HIS A 40 23.70 13.00 -10.71
CA HIS A 40 24.90 13.65 -10.19
C HIS A 40 26.19 12.96 -10.63
N HIS A 41 26.23 11.63 -10.63
CA HIS A 41 27.37 10.88 -11.16
C HIS A 41 27.62 11.15 -12.65
N GLN A 42 26.55 11.22 -13.45
CA GLN A 42 26.69 11.50 -14.88
C GLN A 42 27.19 12.91 -15.11
N VAL A 43 26.68 13.91 -14.41
CA VAL A 43 27.16 15.31 -14.52
C VAL A 43 28.60 15.42 -14.05
N ALA A 44 28.97 14.78 -12.93
CA ALA A 44 30.36 14.78 -12.47
C ALA A 44 31.30 14.10 -13.48
N ASN A 45 30.90 12.97 -14.07
CA ASN A 45 31.67 12.28 -15.10
C ASN A 45 31.80 13.15 -16.36
N ALA A 46 30.73 13.82 -16.78
CA ALA A 46 30.75 14.73 -17.93
C ALA A 46 31.66 15.94 -17.68
N SER A 47 31.62 16.51 -16.48
CA SER A 47 32.52 17.59 -16.07
C SER A 47 33.98 17.14 -16.14
N HIS A 48 34.27 15.96 -15.58
CA HIS A 48 35.63 15.41 -15.61
C HIS A 48 36.09 15.13 -17.04
N PHE A 49 35.24 14.54 -17.89
CA PHE A 49 35.53 14.28 -19.30
C PHE A 49 35.80 15.58 -20.06
N LEU A 50 35.01 16.63 -19.83
CA LEU A 50 35.18 17.92 -20.47
C LEU A 50 36.55 18.55 -20.13
N HIS A 51 36.92 18.57 -18.87
CA HIS A 51 38.22 19.06 -18.44
C HIS A 51 39.34 18.22 -19.08
N GLN A 52 39.27 16.90 -19.00
CA GLN A 52 40.28 16.02 -19.56
C GLN A 52 40.42 16.19 -21.07
N TYR A 53 39.32 16.40 -21.78
CA TYR A 53 39.35 16.63 -23.25
C TYR A 53 40.05 17.94 -23.57
N ILE A 54 39.71 19.02 -22.88
CA ILE A 54 40.34 20.37 -23.08
C ILE A 54 41.82 20.31 -22.71
N ASP A 55 42.17 19.71 -21.57
CA ASP A 55 43.55 19.57 -21.13
C ASP A 55 44.39 18.69 -22.07
N SER A 56 43.78 17.64 -22.61
CA SER A 56 44.44 16.77 -23.61
C SER A 56 44.73 17.52 -24.90
N ARG A 57 43.76 18.33 -25.39
CA ARG A 57 43.96 19.19 -26.58
C ARG A 57 45.01 20.23 -26.34
N GLU A 58 44.99 20.88 -25.18
CA GLU A 58 46.05 21.81 -24.75
C GLU A 58 47.40 21.13 -24.72
N SER A 59 47.55 19.98 -24.08
CA SER A 59 48.79 19.23 -23.97
C SER A 59 49.36 18.84 -25.34
N SER A 60 48.49 18.42 -26.26
CA SER A 60 48.89 18.09 -27.63
C SER A 60 49.43 19.31 -28.38
N LEU A 61 48.75 20.46 -28.27
CA LEU A 61 49.18 21.72 -28.85
C LEU A 61 50.49 22.19 -28.20
N ARG A 62 50.60 22.10 -26.90
CA ARG A 62 51.80 22.48 -26.12
C ARG A 62 53.01 21.69 -26.57
N TYR A 63 52.89 20.34 -26.71
CA TYR A 63 53.95 19.50 -27.23
C TYR A 63 54.36 19.88 -28.68
N SER A 64 53.38 20.08 -29.57
CA SER A 64 53.61 20.47 -30.96
C SER A 64 54.29 21.86 -31.06
N THR A 65 53.89 22.78 -30.22
CA THR A 65 54.46 24.11 -30.14
C THR A 65 55.91 24.08 -29.62
N ASP A 66 56.18 23.24 -28.60
CA ASP A 66 57.53 23.10 -28.06
C ASP A 66 58.53 22.64 -29.14
N VAL A 67 58.12 21.69 -29.99
CA VAL A 67 58.93 21.28 -31.14
C VAL A 67 59.18 22.42 -32.11
N ILE A 68 58.19 23.29 -32.40
CA ILE A 68 58.30 24.42 -33.34
C ILE A 68 59.22 25.49 -32.76
N ILE A 69 59.07 25.88 -31.53
CA ILE A 69 59.88 26.96 -30.90
C ILE A 69 61.34 26.56 -30.70
N GLN A 70 61.65 25.24 -30.70
CA GLN A 70 63.04 24.73 -30.69
C GLN A 70 63.66 24.69 -32.08
N ASP A 71 62.91 24.81 -33.18
CA ASP A 71 63.42 24.84 -34.51
C ASP A 71 64.32 26.05 -34.74
N PHE A 72 65.47 25.85 -35.45
CA PHE A 72 66.43 26.89 -35.72
C PHE A 72 65.85 27.97 -36.60
N GLY A 73 65.12 27.59 -37.67
CA GLY A 73 64.47 28.50 -38.60
C GLY A 73 63.47 29.41 -37.93
N PHE A 74 62.67 28.87 -37.00
CA PHE A 74 61.72 29.65 -36.21
C PHE A 74 62.42 30.73 -35.38
N ARG A 75 63.48 30.36 -34.64
CA ARG A 75 64.25 31.30 -33.84
C ARG A 75 65.00 32.35 -34.69
N GLN A 76 65.54 31.95 -35.83
CA GLN A 76 66.23 32.85 -36.72
C GLN A 76 65.27 33.90 -37.37
N THR A 77 64.06 33.48 -37.70
CA THR A 77 63.00 34.36 -38.17
C THR A 77 62.63 35.41 -37.16
N ILE A 78 62.46 35.02 -35.89
CA ILE A 78 62.18 35.97 -34.81
C ILE A 78 63.37 36.95 -34.67
N ALA A 79 64.60 36.47 -34.68
CA ALA A 79 65.78 37.32 -34.54
C ALA A 79 65.98 38.30 -35.74
N SER A 80 65.41 38.02 -36.90
CA SER A 80 65.46 38.94 -38.05
C SER A 80 64.65 40.23 -37.86
N ASN A 81 63.68 40.22 -36.94
CA ASN A 81 62.74 41.30 -36.70
C ASN A 81 61.95 41.79 -37.91
N ASP A 82 61.79 40.90 -38.91
CA ASP A 82 60.97 41.13 -40.11
C ASP A 82 59.55 40.74 -39.93
N LEU A 83 58.69 41.68 -39.56
CA LEU A 83 57.28 41.44 -39.22
C LEU A 83 56.50 40.65 -40.27
N PRO A 84 56.58 40.92 -41.58
CA PRO A 84 55.89 40.17 -42.64
C PRO A 84 56.27 38.68 -42.61
N THR A 85 57.60 38.40 -42.48
CA THR A 85 58.12 37.03 -42.46
C THR A 85 57.71 36.33 -41.16
N ILE A 86 57.77 37.01 -40.02
CA ILE A 86 57.29 36.48 -38.76
C ILE A 86 55.81 36.11 -38.83
N LYS A 87 54.94 36.98 -39.36
CA LYS A 87 53.51 36.74 -39.50
C LYS A 87 53.22 35.53 -40.41
N SER A 88 53.86 35.46 -41.58
CA SER A 88 53.71 34.29 -42.45
C SER A 88 54.13 32.98 -41.78
N MET A 89 55.23 33.03 -41.05
CA MET A 89 55.70 31.89 -40.27
C MET A 89 54.68 31.44 -39.19
N LEU A 90 54.14 32.38 -38.41
CA LEU A 90 53.12 32.08 -37.42
C LEU A 90 51.89 31.48 -38.08
N THR A 91 51.39 32.01 -39.19
CA THR A 91 50.22 31.45 -39.89
C THR A 91 50.49 30.01 -40.37
N ASN A 92 51.61 29.73 -40.96
CA ASN A 92 51.95 28.38 -41.43
C ASN A 92 52.09 27.38 -40.30
N HIS A 93 52.65 27.80 -39.16
CA HIS A 93 52.79 26.94 -38.02
C HIS A 93 51.47 26.73 -37.30
N ALA A 94 50.64 27.77 -37.13
CA ALA A 94 49.31 27.66 -36.53
C ALA A 94 48.44 26.66 -37.31
N GLU A 95 48.36 26.77 -38.62
CA GLU A 95 47.65 25.81 -39.49
C GLU A 95 48.17 24.38 -39.33
N ARG A 96 49.50 24.21 -39.30
CA ARG A 96 50.13 22.89 -39.19
C ARG A 96 49.83 22.17 -37.89
N ILE A 97 49.72 22.90 -36.77
CA ILE A 97 49.38 22.33 -35.45
C ILE A 97 47.90 22.42 -35.14
N GLN A 98 47.10 22.99 -36.01
CA GLN A 98 45.67 23.23 -35.80
C GLN A 98 45.37 24.12 -34.59
N ALA A 99 46.21 25.14 -34.39
CA ALA A 99 45.96 26.21 -33.47
C ALA A 99 45.16 27.32 -34.14
N ASP A 100 44.11 27.80 -33.48
CA ASP A 100 43.28 28.88 -34.04
C ASP A 100 43.98 30.24 -33.92
N LEU A 101 44.76 30.44 -32.84
CA LEU A 101 45.53 31.66 -32.63
C LEU A 101 46.95 31.33 -32.18
N MET A 102 47.94 32.01 -32.82
CA MET A 102 49.35 31.96 -32.46
C MET A 102 49.92 33.37 -32.41
N LEU A 103 50.36 33.81 -31.25
CA LEU A 103 50.91 35.13 -30.99
C LEU A 103 52.39 35.03 -30.61
N LEU A 104 53.15 36.05 -30.93
CA LEU A 104 54.48 36.25 -30.47
C LEU A 104 54.54 37.57 -29.64
N VAL A 105 55.00 37.45 -28.42
CA VAL A 105 55.07 38.55 -27.45
C VAL A 105 56.52 38.77 -27.05
N SER A 106 56.93 40.02 -26.91
CA SER A 106 58.28 40.40 -26.44
C SER A 106 58.50 40.07 -24.99
N ASN A 107 59.77 40.07 -24.52
CA ASN A 107 60.11 39.93 -23.10
C ASN A 107 59.61 41.10 -22.23
N GLN A 108 59.14 42.18 -22.86
CA GLN A 108 58.52 43.32 -22.18
C GLN A 108 57.00 43.23 -22.10
N GLY A 109 56.42 42.18 -22.66
CA GLY A 109 54.95 41.96 -22.73
C GLY A 109 54.26 42.63 -23.92
N GLU A 110 55.02 43.17 -24.87
CA GLU A 110 54.45 43.80 -26.08
C GLU A 110 54.17 42.75 -27.17
N LEU A 111 53.00 42.86 -27.83
CA LEU A 111 52.67 42.00 -28.97
C LEU A 111 53.58 42.33 -30.17
N ILE A 112 54.33 41.32 -30.63
CA ILE A 112 55.20 41.45 -31.80
C ILE A 112 54.41 41.13 -33.10
N ALA A 113 53.76 40.02 -33.16
CA ALA A 113 52.98 39.53 -34.30
C ALA A 113 51.89 38.51 -33.92
N SER A 114 50.90 38.39 -34.84
CA SER A 114 49.83 37.41 -34.77
C SER A 114 49.64 36.74 -36.12
N ASN A 115 49.21 35.46 -36.15
CA ASN A 115 48.78 34.75 -37.36
C ASN A 115 47.46 35.27 -37.91
N GLU A 116 46.62 35.87 -37.08
CA GLU A 116 45.27 36.33 -37.45
C GLU A 116 45.28 37.81 -37.81
N LEU A 117 44.66 38.17 -38.99
CA LEU A 117 44.61 39.52 -39.52
C LEU A 117 43.50 40.38 -38.86
N ASP A 118 42.46 39.74 -38.36
CA ASP A 118 41.19 40.37 -37.98
C ASP A 118 40.99 40.52 -36.46
N VAL A 119 41.92 40.01 -35.64
CA VAL A 119 41.88 40.31 -34.19
C VAL A 119 42.33 41.76 -34.01
N PRO A 120 41.50 42.63 -33.47
CA PRO A 120 41.90 44.00 -33.23
C PRO A 120 43.13 44.00 -32.31
N LEU A 121 44.27 44.46 -32.84
CA LEU A 121 45.52 44.55 -32.06
C LEU A 121 45.34 45.34 -30.76
N ILE A 122 44.30 46.17 -30.70
CA ILE A 122 43.93 46.99 -29.53
C ILE A 122 43.47 46.08 -28.36
N GLU A 123 42.66 45.09 -28.56
CA GLU A 123 42.18 44.20 -27.48
C GLU A 123 43.28 43.26 -26.97
N LEU A 124 44.17 42.81 -27.87
CA LEU A 124 45.33 42.01 -27.49
C LEU A 124 46.40 42.81 -26.74
N ALA A 125 46.46 44.14 -26.99
CA ALA A 125 47.41 45.04 -26.33
C ALA A 125 47.04 45.32 -24.88
N ASP A 126 45.78 45.19 -24.48
CA ASP A 126 45.31 45.41 -23.12
C ASP A 126 45.59 44.21 -22.18
N ILE A 127 45.98 43.06 -22.76
CA ILE A 127 46.30 41.85 -21.97
C ILE A 127 47.73 41.98 -21.42
N ASN A 128 47.89 41.86 -20.11
CA ASN A 128 49.20 41.77 -19.45
C ASN A 128 49.85 40.40 -19.73
N TRP A 129 50.53 40.27 -20.86
CA TRP A 129 51.13 39.02 -21.32
C TRP A 129 52.23 38.49 -20.38
N LEU A 130 52.95 39.35 -19.65
CA LEU A 130 53.93 38.89 -18.66
C LEU A 130 53.27 38.26 -17.48
N ALA A 131 52.26 38.88 -16.91
CA ALA A 131 51.48 38.28 -15.81
C ALA A 131 50.79 37.01 -16.27
N PHE A 132 50.28 36.97 -17.51
CA PHE A 132 49.71 35.78 -18.10
C PHE A 132 50.74 34.64 -18.21
N HIS A 133 51.96 34.95 -18.66
CA HIS A 133 53.02 33.93 -18.75
C HIS A 133 53.49 33.42 -17.39
N GLU A 134 53.63 34.29 -16.41
CA GLU A 134 54.01 33.92 -15.05
C GLU A 134 52.96 33.09 -14.31
N ALA A 135 51.67 33.34 -14.59
CA ALA A 135 50.56 32.60 -14.01
C ALA A 135 50.24 31.27 -14.72
N SER A 136 50.89 30.97 -15.83
CA SER A 136 50.40 30.02 -16.84
C SER A 136 51.15 28.68 -16.81
N GLU A 137 51.18 27.99 -15.66
CA GLU A 137 51.48 26.55 -15.69
C GLU A 137 50.39 25.77 -16.41
N GLN A 138 49.14 26.21 -16.30
CA GLN A 138 47.96 25.65 -17.01
C GLN A 138 47.36 26.73 -17.90
N GLY A 139 46.73 26.30 -19.01
CA GLY A 139 46.05 27.23 -19.91
C GLY A 139 44.89 27.97 -19.22
N GLN A 140 44.59 29.15 -19.74
CA GLN A 140 43.55 30.04 -19.23
C GLN A 140 42.46 30.26 -20.26
N TYR A 141 41.23 30.46 -19.80
CA TYR A 141 40.12 30.87 -20.64
C TYR A 141 40.15 32.39 -20.78
N VAL A 142 40.18 32.89 -22.00
CA VAL A 142 40.21 34.30 -22.30
C VAL A 142 39.22 34.60 -23.42
N GLU A 143 38.45 35.65 -23.24
CA GLU A 143 37.56 36.17 -24.27
C GLU A 143 38.28 37.23 -25.10
N ILE A 144 38.24 37.09 -26.39
CA ILE A 144 38.80 38.03 -27.38
C ILE A 144 37.75 38.19 -28.47
N ASN A 145 37.23 39.40 -28.67
CA ASN A 145 36.28 39.73 -29.75
C ASN A 145 34.99 38.88 -29.74
N GLU A 146 34.41 38.66 -28.55
CA GLU A 146 33.23 37.77 -28.36
C GLU A 146 33.48 36.28 -28.68
N HIS A 147 34.73 35.88 -28.91
CA HIS A 147 35.17 34.49 -29.07
C HIS A 147 35.87 34.01 -27.80
N LEU A 148 35.62 32.79 -27.40
CA LEU A 148 36.23 32.17 -26.24
C LEU A 148 37.42 31.32 -26.66
N TYR A 149 38.57 31.62 -26.09
CA TYR A 149 39.79 30.87 -26.36
C TYR A 149 40.34 30.21 -25.10
N ARG A 150 40.96 29.05 -25.28
CA ARG A 150 41.86 28.46 -24.30
C ARG A 150 43.27 28.76 -24.68
N LEU A 151 43.96 29.63 -23.91
CA LEU A 151 45.29 30.11 -24.17
C LEU A 151 46.33 29.47 -23.25
N PHE A 152 47.53 29.26 -23.77
CA PHE A 152 48.72 28.93 -22.99
C PHE A 152 49.95 29.59 -23.62
N SER A 153 51.04 29.70 -22.84
CA SER A 153 52.27 30.32 -23.29
C SER A 153 53.49 29.42 -23.13
N LEU A 154 54.46 29.61 -23.97
CA LEU A 154 55.78 28.94 -23.92
C LEU A 154 56.92 29.92 -24.19
N PRO A 155 58.05 29.85 -23.44
CA PRO A 155 59.20 30.74 -23.69
C PRO A 155 59.97 30.30 -24.92
N VAL A 156 60.32 31.25 -25.78
CA VAL A 156 61.21 31.01 -26.96
C VAL A 156 62.64 31.39 -26.56
N GLN A 157 63.54 30.42 -26.57
CA GLN A 157 64.93 30.57 -26.10
C GLN A 157 65.95 30.55 -27.26
N ALA A 158 66.86 31.54 -27.35
CA ALA A 158 67.93 31.60 -28.36
C ALA A 158 69.11 32.51 -27.95
N PRO A 159 70.14 32.13 -27.26
CA PRO A 159 70.29 31.19 -26.07
C PRO A 159 69.61 31.65 -24.83
N HIS A 160 69.14 32.90 -24.75
CA HIS A 160 68.31 33.46 -23.69
C HIS A 160 66.87 33.56 -24.21
N GLN A 161 65.92 33.78 -23.35
CA GLN A 161 64.52 34.03 -23.73
C GLN A 161 64.47 35.27 -24.64
N VAL A 162 64.03 35.13 -25.89
CA VAL A 162 63.92 36.21 -26.86
C VAL A 162 62.47 36.66 -27.05
N ALA A 163 61.53 35.80 -26.79
CA ALA A 163 60.10 36.08 -26.92
C ALA A 163 59.28 35.04 -26.13
N ILE A 164 57.98 35.26 -26.05
CA ILE A 164 56.98 34.35 -25.54
C ILE A 164 56.03 33.99 -26.70
N ALA A 165 55.89 32.73 -27.02
CA ALA A 165 54.86 32.23 -27.91
C ALA A 165 53.59 31.97 -27.12
N VAL A 166 52.46 32.54 -27.50
CA VAL A 166 51.13 32.33 -26.95
C VAL A 166 50.30 31.62 -28.01
N ILE A 167 49.72 30.52 -27.62
CA ILE A 167 48.93 29.64 -28.49
C ILE A 167 47.55 29.47 -27.90
N ALA A 168 46.55 29.46 -28.78
CA ALA A 168 45.18 29.22 -28.37
C ALA A 168 44.42 28.34 -29.35
N PHE A 169 43.41 27.72 -28.81
CA PHE A 169 42.33 27.13 -29.59
C PHE A 169 40.98 27.67 -29.14
N GLU A 170 40.10 27.88 -30.12
CA GLU A 170 38.78 28.43 -29.89
C GLU A 170 37.84 27.39 -29.29
N ILE A 171 37.11 27.79 -28.26
CA ILE A 171 35.96 27.07 -27.73
C ILE A 171 34.73 27.59 -28.47
N ASN A 172 34.30 26.87 -29.49
CA ASN A 172 33.19 27.26 -30.35
C ASN A 172 32.04 26.27 -30.31
N VAL A 173 30.89 26.63 -30.89
CA VAL A 173 29.69 25.78 -30.89
C VAL A 173 29.94 24.41 -31.50
N PRO A 174 30.66 24.23 -32.63
CA PRO A 174 31.00 22.92 -33.16
C PRO A 174 31.73 22.01 -32.17
N LEU A 175 32.69 22.55 -31.43
CA LEU A 175 33.40 21.81 -30.37
C LEU A 175 32.46 21.40 -29.23
N LEU A 176 31.58 22.30 -28.81
CA LEU A 176 30.60 22.01 -27.78
C LEU A 176 29.59 20.93 -28.22
N GLU A 177 29.16 20.93 -29.48
CA GLU A 177 28.29 19.87 -30.01
C GLU A 177 29.00 18.52 -30.05
N GLU A 178 30.30 18.47 -30.40
CA GLU A 178 31.08 17.23 -30.30
C GLU A 178 31.13 16.71 -28.85
N LEU A 179 31.36 17.60 -27.89
CA LEU A 179 31.39 17.25 -26.46
C LEU A 179 30.03 16.81 -25.95
N LYS A 180 28.95 17.47 -26.39
CA LYS A 180 27.57 17.04 -26.09
C LYS A 180 27.28 15.63 -26.58
N LEU A 181 27.70 15.29 -27.81
CA LEU A 181 27.51 13.92 -28.31
C LEU A 181 28.22 12.85 -27.47
N LYS A 182 29.35 13.20 -26.85
CA LYS A 182 30.13 12.28 -26.01
C LYS A 182 29.63 12.22 -24.58
N THR A 183 29.15 13.32 -24.03
CA THR A 183 28.71 13.42 -22.63
C THR A 183 27.21 13.18 -22.45
N GLY A 184 26.42 13.41 -23.49
CA GLY A 184 24.96 13.40 -23.45
C GLY A 184 24.33 14.59 -22.70
N LEU A 185 25.14 15.62 -22.37
CA LEU A 185 24.70 16.83 -21.67
C LEU A 185 24.86 18.06 -22.54
N ASP A 186 23.95 19.01 -22.38
CA ASP A 186 24.11 20.32 -22.98
C ASP A 186 25.13 21.14 -22.19
N ILE A 187 25.90 21.96 -22.96
CA ILE A 187 27.01 22.74 -22.42
C ILE A 187 26.72 24.20 -22.68
N ILE A 188 26.90 25.05 -21.67
CA ILE A 188 26.68 26.47 -21.75
C ILE A 188 27.91 27.18 -21.18
N PHE A 189 28.57 28.03 -22.00
CA PHE A 189 29.54 29.01 -21.56
C PHE A 189 28.92 30.40 -21.61
N GLN A 190 29.04 31.16 -20.55
CA GLN A 190 28.61 32.55 -20.53
C GLN A 190 29.66 33.44 -19.86
N SER A 191 29.78 34.66 -20.36
CA SER A 191 30.49 35.74 -19.67
C SER A 191 29.51 36.59 -18.87
N SER A 192 29.91 36.95 -17.64
CA SER A 192 29.16 37.88 -16.80
C SER A 192 29.40 39.36 -17.18
N GLN A 193 30.41 39.66 -17.98
CA GLN A 193 30.82 41.02 -18.29
C GLN A 193 30.62 41.41 -19.76
N SER A 194 30.46 40.44 -20.64
CA SER A 194 30.32 40.65 -22.10
C SER A 194 29.06 39.97 -22.63
N ASN A 195 28.87 40.02 -23.95
CA ASN A 195 27.77 39.31 -24.64
C ASN A 195 28.11 37.87 -24.97
N LEU A 196 29.27 37.36 -24.61
CA LEU A 196 29.64 35.97 -24.89
C LEU A 196 28.62 34.98 -24.28
N PHE A 197 28.02 34.19 -25.15
CA PHE A 197 27.08 33.13 -24.80
C PHE A 197 27.16 32.00 -25.82
N LEU A 198 27.81 30.90 -25.45
CA LEU A 198 27.94 29.70 -26.28
C LEU A 198 27.11 28.60 -25.68
N THR A 199 26.24 28.00 -26.47
CA THR A 199 25.33 26.96 -25.97
C THR A 199 25.05 25.92 -27.02
N THR A 200 24.92 24.66 -26.58
CA THR A 200 24.38 23.56 -27.38
C THR A 200 22.88 23.39 -27.18
N TYR A 201 22.30 24.08 -26.20
CA TYR A 201 20.87 24.07 -25.94
C TYR A 201 20.18 25.24 -26.61
N PRO A 202 19.00 25.08 -27.23
CA PRO A 202 18.31 26.14 -27.95
C PRO A 202 17.67 27.18 -27.02
N ILE A 203 18.50 27.98 -26.36
CA ILE A 203 18.10 29.05 -25.44
C ILE A 203 18.92 30.29 -25.73
N ASP A 204 18.34 31.47 -25.59
CA ASP A 204 19.09 32.73 -25.69
C ASP A 204 19.63 33.19 -24.33
N LYS A 205 20.62 34.10 -24.34
CA LYS A 205 21.28 34.61 -23.15
C LYS A 205 20.29 35.22 -22.16
N LYS A 206 19.34 36.05 -22.63
CA LYS A 206 18.36 36.73 -21.75
C LYS A 206 17.42 35.74 -21.05
N GLN A 207 17.02 34.71 -21.78
CA GLN A 207 16.19 33.63 -21.21
C GLN A 207 16.96 32.86 -20.14
N PHE A 208 18.24 32.56 -20.40
CA PHE A 208 19.09 31.85 -19.45
C PHE A 208 19.38 32.65 -18.20
N GLU A 209 19.70 33.95 -18.31
CA GLU A 209 19.89 34.85 -17.18
C GLU A 209 18.64 34.95 -16.30
N LYS A 210 17.46 35.08 -16.90
CA LYS A 210 16.20 35.10 -16.20
C LYS A 210 15.94 33.83 -15.41
N ILE A 211 16.41 32.69 -15.91
CA ILE A 211 16.33 31.40 -15.22
C ILE A 211 17.24 31.40 -13.99
N LEU A 212 18.46 31.89 -14.14
CA LEU A 212 19.42 31.98 -13.03
C LEU A 212 18.96 32.92 -11.89
N GLU A 213 18.25 33.99 -12.24
CA GLU A 213 17.73 34.97 -11.25
C GLU A 213 16.53 34.43 -10.46
N ASN A 214 15.68 33.61 -11.07
CA ASN A 214 14.39 33.19 -10.47
C ASN A 214 14.48 31.97 -9.56
N ASP A 215 15.52 31.16 -9.64
CA ASP A 215 15.53 29.86 -8.94
C ASP A 215 16.93 29.57 -8.39
N GLY A 216 17.10 29.74 -7.08
CA GLY A 216 18.26 29.22 -6.34
C GLY A 216 18.31 27.67 -6.29
N SER A 217 17.49 27.00 -7.05
CA SER A 217 17.33 25.55 -7.13
C SER A 217 18.18 24.97 -8.27
N PRO A 218 18.89 23.86 -8.04
CA PRO A 218 19.67 23.22 -9.09
C PRO A 218 18.81 22.60 -10.19
N THR A 219 17.48 22.55 -10.05
CA THR A 219 16.54 21.96 -11.01
C THR A 219 15.64 23.03 -11.61
N LEU A 220 15.59 23.08 -12.95
CA LEU A 220 14.83 24.06 -13.70
C LEU A 220 13.67 23.41 -14.46
N TRP A 221 12.52 24.10 -14.51
CA TRP A 221 11.41 23.72 -15.37
C TRP A 221 11.42 24.59 -16.63
N TRP A 222 11.65 23.95 -17.79
CA TRP A 222 11.64 24.63 -19.08
C TRP A 222 10.84 23.84 -20.11
N GLN A 223 9.94 24.48 -20.82
CA GLN A 223 9.11 23.89 -21.89
C GLN A 223 8.48 22.53 -21.55
N ARG A 224 7.97 22.35 -20.31
CA ARG A 224 7.40 21.12 -19.75
C ARG A 224 8.40 19.99 -19.43
N SER A 225 9.70 20.26 -19.55
CA SER A 225 10.75 19.34 -19.13
C SER A 225 11.47 19.88 -17.90
N GLN A 226 12.00 18.99 -17.11
CA GLN A 226 12.78 19.30 -15.93
C GLN A 226 14.26 19.11 -16.27
N TYR A 227 15.07 20.10 -15.95
CA TYR A 227 16.51 20.07 -16.20
C TYR A 227 17.28 20.25 -14.90
N LEU A 228 18.43 19.58 -14.81
CA LEU A 228 19.42 19.85 -13.77
C LEU A 228 20.48 20.77 -14.38
N LEU A 229 20.72 21.92 -13.75
CA LEU A 229 21.77 22.85 -14.09
C LEU A 229 22.88 22.77 -13.03
N GLU A 230 24.09 22.45 -13.43
CA GLU A 230 25.24 22.40 -12.54
C GLU A 230 26.35 23.32 -13.05
N LYS A 231 26.81 24.21 -12.17
CA LYS A 231 27.94 25.08 -12.46
C LYS A 231 29.25 24.32 -12.27
N VAL A 232 30.05 24.29 -13.30
CA VAL A 232 31.37 23.61 -13.30
C VAL A 232 32.47 24.66 -13.02
N PRO A 233 33.34 24.42 -12.03
CA PRO A 233 34.45 25.31 -11.75
C PRO A 233 35.45 25.27 -12.92
N LEU A 234 35.86 26.44 -13.41
CA LEU A 234 36.93 26.59 -14.37
C LEU A 234 38.22 27.00 -13.64
N ALA A 235 39.30 26.26 -13.87
CA ALA A 235 40.59 26.62 -13.36
C ALA A 235 41.13 27.82 -14.15
N SER A 236 40.82 29.06 -13.75
CA SER A 236 41.31 30.29 -14.36
C SER A 236 41.37 31.41 -13.34
N PRO A 237 42.40 32.28 -13.35
CA PRO A 237 42.42 33.49 -12.56
C PRO A 237 41.29 34.47 -12.89
N MET A 238 40.67 34.31 -14.06
CA MET A 238 39.50 35.06 -14.54
C MET A 238 38.17 34.33 -14.24
N GLU A 239 38.14 33.43 -13.29
CA GLU A 239 37.01 32.60 -12.89
C GLU A 239 35.71 33.38 -12.62
N GLN A 240 35.82 34.64 -12.29
CA GLN A 240 34.66 35.53 -12.06
C GLN A 240 33.96 36.00 -13.35
N GLN A 241 34.60 35.87 -14.50
CA GLN A 241 34.07 36.43 -15.77
C GLN A 241 33.40 35.37 -16.63
N ILE A 242 33.99 34.18 -16.76
CA ILE A 242 33.47 33.09 -17.58
C ILE A 242 32.95 31.97 -16.72
N GLN A 243 31.73 31.59 -16.97
CA GLN A 243 31.03 30.53 -16.24
C GLN A 243 30.66 29.40 -17.19
N LEU A 244 30.89 28.17 -16.74
CA LEU A 244 30.52 26.95 -17.43
C LEU A 244 29.37 26.28 -16.68
N PHE A 245 28.33 25.92 -17.44
CA PHE A 245 27.22 25.14 -16.92
C PHE A 245 27.02 23.90 -17.77
N LEU A 246 26.69 22.79 -17.08
CA LEU A 246 26.20 21.56 -17.69
C LEU A 246 24.71 21.47 -17.45
N LEU A 247 23.95 21.15 -18.48
CA LEU A 247 22.50 21.04 -18.46
C LEU A 247 22.09 19.59 -18.77
N ALA A 248 21.49 18.89 -17.82
CA ALA A 248 21.00 17.54 -17.98
C ALA A 248 19.46 17.53 -18.13
N ASP A 249 18.96 16.97 -19.24
CA ASP A 249 17.51 16.75 -19.42
C ASP A 249 17.04 15.59 -18.56
N LEU A 250 16.36 15.90 -17.47
CA LEU A 250 15.81 14.91 -16.54
C LEU A 250 14.67 14.10 -17.15
N SER A 251 14.00 14.60 -18.19
CA SER A 251 12.88 13.91 -18.83
C SER A 251 13.31 12.60 -19.50
N VAL A 252 14.55 12.53 -19.96
CA VAL A 252 15.13 11.31 -20.54
C VAL A 252 15.27 10.22 -19.48
N PHE A 253 15.68 10.60 -18.28
CA PHE A 253 15.82 9.69 -17.15
C PHE A 253 14.45 9.23 -16.62
N TYR A 254 13.51 10.15 -16.45
CA TYR A 254 12.18 9.81 -15.91
C TYR A 254 11.35 8.96 -16.87
N ARG A 255 11.47 9.10 -18.19
CA ARG A 255 10.69 8.31 -19.15
C ARG A 255 10.86 6.80 -19.02
N VAL A 256 12.09 6.33 -18.84
CA VAL A 256 12.36 4.89 -18.65
C VAL A 256 11.74 4.39 -17.36
N PHE A 257 11.82 5.18 -16.31
CA PHE A 257 11.27 4.83 -14.99
C PHE A 257 9.76 4.94 -14.95
N ASP A 258 9.15 5.88 -15.66
CA ASP A 258 7.70 5.98 -15.76
C ASP A 258 7.10 4.73 -16.39
N GLN A 259 7.72 4.21 -17.45
CA GLN A 259 7.28 2.97 -18.09
C GLN A 259 7.38 1.77 -17.15
N LEU A 260 8.49 1.66 -16.40
CA LEU A 260 8.64 0.63 -15.34
C LEU A 260 7.62 0.81 -14.22
N ASN A 261 7.39 2.03 -13.80
CA ASN A 261 6.43 2.35 -12.73
C ASN A 261 5.00 2.00 -13.13
N TYR A 262 4.58 2.30 -14.37
CA TYR A 262 3.26 1.87 -14.89
C TYR A 262 3.13 0.35 -14.98
N SER A 263 4.17 -0.35 -15.39
CA SER A 263 4.14 -1.83 -15.46
C SER A 263 4.06 -2.47 -14.08
N LEU A 264 4.78 -1.94 -13.10
CA LEU A 264 4.70 -2.38 -11.70
C LEU A 264 3.34 -2.07 -11.07
N LEU A 265 2.76 -0.92 -11.39
CA LEU A 265 1.43 -0.54 -10.93
C LEU A 265 0.36 -1.48 -11.52
N ALA A 266 0.46 -1.81 -12.80
CA ALA A 266 -0.42 -2.78 -13.44
C ALA A 266 -0.27 -4.18 -12.82
N LEU A 267 0.95 -4.62 -12.53
CA LEU A 267 1.21 -5.90 -11.86
C LEU A 267 0.64 -5.93 -10.44
N THR A 268 0.82 -4.85 -9.65
CA THR A 268 0.25 -4.75 -8.31
C THR A 268 -1.28 -4.79 -8.34
N LEU A 269 -1.91 -4.09 -9.26
CA LEU A 269 -3.37 -4.15 -9.45
C LEU A 269 -3.85 -5.55 -9.80
N PHE A 270 -3.13 -6.25 -10.67
CA PHE A 270 -3.43 -7.63 -11.04
C PHE A 270 -3.32 -8.58 -9.84
N ILE A 271 -2.26 -8.47 -9.04
CA ILE A 271 -2.07 -9.28 -7.82
C ILE A 271 -3.18 -8.99 -6.79
N VAL A 272 -3.56 -7.73 -6.57
CA VAL A 272 -4.66 -7.34 -5.68
C VAL A 272 -5.98 -7.97 -6.16
N LEU A 273 -6.28 -7.86 -7.44
CA LEU A 273 -7.49 -8.45 -8.03
C LEU A 273 -7.52 -9.97 -7.84
N LEU A 274 -6.42 -10.65 -8.16
CA LEU A 274 -6.29 -12.10 -7.99
C LEU A 274 -6.48 -12.52 -6.52
N ALA A 275 -5.88 -11.78 -5.60
CA ALA A 275 -5.98 -12.05 -4.17
C ALA A 275 -7.40 -11.83 -3.63
N VAL A 276 -8.13 -10.82 -4.11
CA VAL A 276 -9.56 -10.60 -3.78
C VAL A 276 -10.40 -11.78 -4.29
N ILE A 277 -10.18 -12.20 -5.54
CA ILE A 277 -10.89 -13.37 -6.12
C ILE A 277 -10.60 -14.62 -5.29
N LEU A 278 -9.34 -14.91 -5.01
CA LEU A 278 -8.95 -16.09 -4.24
C LEU A 278 -9.50 -16.06 -2.80
N SER A 279 -9.45 -14.90 -2.14
CA SER A 279 -10.01 -14.70 -0.80
C SER A 279 -11.53 -14.95 -0.77
N THR A 280 -12.27 -14.45 -1.78
CA THR A 280 -13.72 -14.67 -1.87
C THR A 280 -14.08 -16.14 -2.13
N LEU A 281 -13.32 -16.80 -3.01
CA LEU A 281 -13.49 -18.24 -3.27
C LEU A 281 -13.20 -19.09 -2.03
N LEU A 282 -12.11 -18.80 -1.33
CA LEU A 282 -11.72 -19.49 -0.11
C LEU A 282 -12.73 -19.26 1.01
N ALA A 283 -13.18 -18.02 1.21
CA ALA A 283 -14.20 -17.68 2.18
C ALA A 283 -15.53 -18.42 1.91
N ARG A 284 -15.92 -18.56 0.63
CA ARG A 284 -17.11 -19.35 0.25
C ARG A 284 -16.91 -20.84 0.52
N ARG A 285 -15.75 -21.40 0.19
CA ARG A 285 -15.46 -22.83 0.40
C ARG A 285 -15.37 -23.22 1.88
N LEU A 286 -14.75 -22.39 2.73
CA LEU A 286 -14.54 -22.71 4.15
C LEU A 286 -15.72 -22.34 5.03
N ALA A 287 -16.36 -21.20 4.81
CA ALA A 287 -17.41 -20.72 5.71
C ALA A 287 -18.76 -21.44 5.53
N ASN A 288 -19.08 -21.99 4.35
CA ASN A 288 -20.36 -22.67 4.14
C ASN A 288 -20.45 -24.01 4.91
N PRO A 289 -19.47 -24.94 4.80
CA PRO A 289 -19.49 -26.17 5.58
C PRO A 289 -19.50 -25.96 7.09
N LEU A 290 -18.71 -24.99 7.56
CA LEU A 290 -18.61 -24.68 8.99
C LEU A 290 -19.93 -24.18 9.57
N SER A 291 -20.69 -23.41 8.81
CA SER A 291 -21.98 -22.91 9.24
C SER A 291 -23.06 -24.02 9.34
N HIS A 292 -23.05 -24.96 8.42
CA HIS A 292 -23.93 -26.11 8.48
C HIS A 292 -23.59 -27.02 9.67
N LEU A 293 -22.31 -27.29 9.88
CA LEU A 293 -21.84 -28.07 11.01
C LEU A 293 -22.22 -27.43 12.36
N TYR A 294 -22.06 -26.11 12.47
CA TYR A 294 -22.44 -25.39 13.69
C TYR A 294 -23.95 -25.43 13.93
N GLN A 295 -24.78 -25.28 12.91
CA GLN A 295 -26.23 -25.40 13.03
C GLN A 295 -26.65 -26.82 13.42
N ASP A 296 -26.03 -27.84 12.84
CA ASP A 296 -26.26 -29.24 13.19
C ASP A 296 -25.88 -29.54 14.65
N LEU A 297 -24.76 -28.99 15.12
CA LEU A 297 -24.35 -29.15 16.52
C LEU A 297 -25.34 -28.49 17.46
N ILE A 298 -25.79 -27.26 17.19
CA ILE A 298 -26.81 -26.58 18.00
C ILE A 298 -28.12 -27.36 17.99
N TYR A 299 -28.54 -27.84 16.80
CA TYR A 299 -29.76 -28.63 16.71
C TYR A 299 -29.69 -29.90 17.57
N ARG A 300 -28.59 -30.69 17.48
CA ARG A 300 -28.37 -31.90 18.26
C ARG A 300 -28.24 -31.61 19.76
N ALA A 301 -27.68 -30.47 20.14
CA ALA A 301 -27.57 -30.06 21.55
C ALA A 301 -28.93 -29.73 22.17
N ASN A 302 -29.90 -29.27 21.35
CA ASN A 302 -31.17 -28.76 21.86
C ASN A 302 -32.37 -29.70 21.63
N HIS A 303 -32.20 -30.73 20.78
CA HIS A 303 -33.32 -31.62 20.47
C HIS A 303 -33.07 -33.08 20.87
N ASP A 304 -34.14 -33.75 21.22
CA ASP A 304 -34.13 -35.19 21.49
C ASP A 304 -34.00 -35.95 20.14
N HIS A 305 -33.07 -36.89 20.11
CA HIS A 305 -32.72 -37.62 18.86
C HIS A 305 -33.83 -38.56 18.37
N LEU A 306 -34.71 -39.04 19.27
CA LEU A 306 -35.78 -39.96 18.92
C LEU A 306 -37.02 -39.21 18.41
N THR A 307 -37.44 -38.19 19.14
CA THR A 307 -38.72 -37.49 18.93
C THR A 307 -38.58 -36.19 18.13
N THR A 308 -37.35 -35.68 17.97
CA THR A 308 -37.03 -34.39 17.35
C THR A 308 -37.64 -33.16 18.03
N LEU A 309 -38.22 -33.35 19.21
CA LEU A 309 -38.68 -32.29 20.10
C LEU A 309 -37.49 -31.63 20.81
N LEU A 310 -37.74 -30.54 21.52
CA LEU A 310 -36.73 -30.03 22.46
C LEU A 310 -36.35 -31.10 23.46
N ASN A 311 -35.07 -31.22 23.78
CA ASN A 311 -34.64 -32.04 24.89
C ASN A 311 -34.94 -31.33 26.20
N ARG A 312 -34.77 -32.04 27.31
CA ARG A 312 -35.06 -31.54 28.68
C ARG A 312 -34.42 -30.17 28.92
N HIS A 313 -33.12 -30.01 28.57
CA HIS A 313 -32.39 -28.78 28.83
C HIS A 313 -32.96 -27.60 28.05
N ALA A 314 -33.11 -27.78 26.75
CA ALA A 314 -33.61 -26.72 25.87
C ALA A 314 -35.09 -26.36 26.15
N ALA A 315 -35.91 -27.34 26.57
CA ALA A 315 -37.29 -27.06 26.95
C ALA A 315 -37.37 -26.22 28.21
N ILE A 316 -36.57 -26.55 29.24
CA ILE A 316 -36.49 -25.78 30.48
C ILE A 316 -35.96 -24.36 30.22
N GLU A 317 -34.88 -24.22 29.46
CA GLU A 317 -34.30 -22.93 29.09
C GLU A 317 -35.33 -22.07 28.36
N ARG A 318 -36.01 -22.63 27.38
CA ARG A 318 -37.05 -21.95 26.60
C ARG A 318 -38.22 -21.49 27.46
N ILE A 319 -38.70 -22.35 28.40
CA ILE A 319 -39.75 -21.97 29.35
C ILE A 319 -39.29 -20.84 30.25
N SER A 320 -38.06 -20.91 30.75
CA SER A 320 -37.48 -19.86 31.62
C SER A 320 -37.41 -18.52 30.92
N GLU A 321 -36.99 -18.50 29.65
CA GLU A 321 -36.96 -17.28 28.81
C GLU A 321 -38.38 -16.70 28.62
N GLU A 322 -39.36 -17.55 28.33
CA GLU A 322 -40.75 -17.10 28.12
C GLU A 322 -41.39 -16.58 29.42
N LEU A 323 -41.13 -17.22 30.57
CA LEU A 323 -41.58 -16.76 31.88
C LEU A 323 -41.05 -15.35 32.21
N GLN A 324 -39.78 -15.07 31.92
CA GLN A 324 -39.18 -13.73 32.09
C GLN A 324 -39.81 -12.65 31.18
N ARG A 325 -40.31 -13.07 30.04
CA ARG A 325 -40.96 -12.14 29.07
C ARG A 325 -42.45 -11.89 29.38
N SER A 326 -43.10 -12.87 30.05
CA SER A 326 -44.56 -12.91 30.20
C SER A 326 -45.13 -11.99 31.30
N SER A 327 -44.31 -11.32 32.09
CA SER A 327 -44.73 -10.45 33.22
C SER A 327 -45.59 -9.21 32.83
N ARG A 328 -46.07 -9.15 31.59
CA ARG A 328 -46.84 -8.02 31.05
C ARG A 328 -48.17 -8.40 30.40
N THR A 329 -48.65 -9.62 30.58
CA THR A 329 -49.87 -10.11 29.93
C THR A 329 -50.85 -10.64 30.95
N ASP A 330 -52.16 -10.50 30.71
CA ASP A 330 -53.24 -11.05 31.55
C ASP A 330 -53.44 -12.57 31.36
N LEU A 331 -52.43 -13.26 30.80
CA LEU A 331 -52.46 -14.71 30.55
C LEU A 331 -51.70 -15.48 31.60
N ILE A 332 -52.26 -16.60 32.02
CA ILE A 332 -51.57 -17.55 32.88
C ILE A 332 -50.57 -18.40 32.12
N TYR A 333 -49.55 -18.84 32.79
CA TYR A 333 -48.59 -19.82 32.26
C TYR A 333 -48.90 -21.21 32.84
N CYS A 334 -49.15 -22.19 31.99
CA CYS A 334 -49.45 -23.56 32.35
C CYS A 334 -48.23 -24.43 31.98
N ILE A 335 -47.54 -24.96 32.97
CA ILE A 335 -46.40 -25.86 32.78
C ILE A 335 -46.80 -27.27 33.18
N ALA A 336 -46.76 -28.21 32.23
CA ALA A 336 -47.26 -29.58 32.46
C ALA A 336 -46.15 -30.60 32.22
N LEU A 337 -46.06 -31.55 33.13
CA LEU A 337 -45.41 -32.84 32.90
C LEU A 337 -46.47 -33.84 32.47
N CYS A 338 -46.28 -34.44 31.31
CA CYS A 338 -47.19 -35.45 30.75
C CYS A 338 -46.43 -36.76 30.56
N ASP A 339 -47.05 -37.88 30.79
CA ASP A 339 -46.43 -39.19 30.73
C ASP A 339 -47.34 -40.17 29.97
N ILE A 340 -46.77 -41.05 29.20
CA ILE A 340 -47.50 -42.09 28.43
C ILE A 340 -47.90 -43.21 29.42
N ASP A 341 -49.18 -43.39 29.62
CA ASP A 341 -49.71 -44.39 30.55
C ASP A 341 -49.30 -45.81 30.16
N ASN A 342 -48.78 -46.56 31.17
CA ASN A 342 -48.38 -47.94 31.02
C ASN A 342 -47.32 -48.19 29.86
N PHE A 343 -46.45 -47.22 29.57
CA PHE A 343 -45.50 -47.35 28.49
C PHE A 343 -44.51 -48.51 28.66
N LYS A 344 -44.15 -48.85 29.90
CA LYS A 344 -43.37 -50.05 30.18
C LYS A 344 -44.08 -51.33 29.70
N LYS A 345 -45.40 -51.45 29.88
CA LYS A 345 -46.15 -52.56 29.37
C LYS A 345 -46.17 -52.65 27.85
N ILE A 346 -46.16 -51.49 27.18
CA ILE A 346 -46.04 -51.45 25.70
C ILE A 346 -44.68 -52.01 25.29
N ASN A 347 -43.59 -51.56 25.92
CA ASN A 347 -42.27 -52.09 25.67
C ASN A 347 -42.14 -53.59 25.94
N ASP A 348 -42.67 -54.05 27.08
CA ASP A 348 -42.61 -55.45 27.48
C ASP A 348 -43.43 -56.35 26.54
N THR A 349 -44.50 -55.80 25.94
CA THR A 349 -45.40 -56.58 25.05
C THR A 349 -44.96 -56.57 23.59
N TYR A 350 -44.52 -55.42 23.08
CA TYR A 350 -44.25 -55.19 21.66
C TYR A 350 -42.78 -54.96 21.32
N GLY A 351 -41.95 -54.89 22.36
CA GLY A 351 -40.50 -54.61 22.21
C GLY A 351 -40.16 -53.12 22.12
N HIS A 352 -38.90 -52.79 22.44
CA HIS A 352 -38.41 -51.39 22.47
C HIS A 352 -38.49 -50.64 21.16
N ALA A 353 -38.33 -51.36 20.00
CA ALA A 353 -38.43 -50.71 18.70
C ALA A 353 -39.85 -50.19 18.40
N VAL A 354 -40.88 -50.90 18.88
CA VAL A 354 -42.27 -50.47 18.78
C VAL A 354 -42.53 -49.32 19.79
N GLY A 355 -41.99 -49.40 21.02
CA GLY A 355 -42.05 -48.31 21.95
C GLY A 355 -41.45 -47.01 21.45
N ASP A 356 -40.30 -47.08 20.78
CA ASP A 356 -39.67 -45.93 20.08
C ASP A 356 -40.59 -45.34 19.02
N GLU A 357 -41.30 -46.18 18.25
CA GLU A 357 -42.24 -45.67 17.22
C GLU A 357 -43.48 -45.03 17.90
N VAL A 358 -43.94 -45.57 19.01
CA VAL A 358 -45.01 -44.97 19.81
C VAL A 358 -44.57 -43.59 20.33
N LEU A 359 -43.36 -43.45 20.85
CA LEU A 359 -42.80 -42.15 21.29
C LEU A 359 -42.72 -41.12 20.16
N ARG A 360 -42.27 -41.53 18.96
CA ARG A 360 -42.19 -40.61 17.79
C ARG A 360 -43.60 -40.14 17.40
N ARG A 361 -44.54 -41.02 17.28
CA ARG A 361 -45.91 -40.69 16.88
C ARG A 361 -46.67 -39.91 17.92
N PHE A 362 -46.49 -40.23 19.20
CA PHE A 362 -47.03 -39.48 20.32
C PHE A 362 -46.52 -38.05 20.29
N ALA A 363 -45.20 -37.87 20.15
CA ALA A 363 -44.56 -36.56 20.02
C ALA A 363 -45.09 -35.76 18.83
N SER A 364 -45.22 -36.43 17.69
CA SER A 364 -45.78 -35.83 16.46
C SER A 364 -47.23 -35.38 16.65
N ARG A 365 -48.05 -36.19 17.31
CA ARG A 365 -49.46 -35.89 17.57
C ARG A 365 -49.61 -34.67 18.51
N LEU A 366 -48.81 -34.61 19.57
CA LEU A 366 -48.77 -33.44 20.44
C LEU A 366 -48.32 -32.18 19.64
N LYS A 367 -47.25 -32.32 18.88
CA LYS A 367 -46.68 -31.18 18.12
C LYS A 367 -47.67 -30.59 17.12
N THR A 368 -48.50 -31.43 16.44
CA THR A 368 -49.49 -30.96 15.46
C THR A 368 -50.69 -30.27 16.14
N THR A 369 -50.92 -30.52 17.45
CA THR A 369 -52.01 -29.95 18.20
C THR A 369 -51.67 -28.64 18.85
N LEU A 370 -50.36 -28.44 19.13
CA LEU A 370 -49.79 -27.26 19.79
C LEU A 370 -49.47 -26.15 18.75
N ARG A 371 -49.45 -24.93 19.22
CA ARG A 371 -49.10 -23.75 18.40
C ARG A 371 -47.58 -23.61 18.34
N ASN A 372 -47.07 -22.86 17.35
CA ASN A 372 -45.61 -22.69 17.17
C ASN A 372 -44.92 -21.96 18.33
N TYR A 373 -45.65 -21.23 19.15
CA TYR A 373 -45.11 -20.51 20.31
C TYR A 373 -45.25 -21.31 21.59
N ASP A 374 -46.01 -22.42 21.60
CA ASP A 374 -46.10 -23.35 22.73
C ASP A 374 -44.78 -24.13 22.85
N VAL A 375 -44.34 -24.39 24.06
CA VAL A 375 -43.14 -25.19 24.29
C VAL A 375 -43.52 -26.65 24.45
N LEU A 376 -42.85 -27.51 23.66
CA LEU A 376 -42.96 -28.95 23.78
C LEU A 376 -41.57 -29.58 23.75
N GLY A 377 -41.24 -30.34 24.78
CA GLY A 377 -39.97 -31.06 24.90
C GLY A 377 -40.14 -32.46 25.47
N ARG A 378 -39.19 -33.34 25.14
CA ARG A 378 -39.10 -34.66 25.83
C ARG A 378 -38.27 -34.47 27.08
N PHE A 379 -38.90 -34.74 28.25
CA PHE A 379 -38.28 -34.49 29.56
C PHE A 379 -37.42 -35.68 30.01
N GLY A 380 -37.86 -36.92 29.70
CA GLY A 380 -37.11 -38.16 29.97
C GLY A 380 -37.92 -39.36 29.51
N GLY A 381 -37.37 -40.51 29.29
CA GLY A 381 -38.07 -41.75 29.01
C GLY A 381 -39.34 -41.60 28.17
N GLU A 382 -40.48 -41.69 28.84
CA GLU A 382 -41.84 -41.52 28.33
C GLU A 382 -42.50 -40.20 28.76
N GLU A 383 -41.70 -39.27 29.35
CA GLU A 383 -42.20 -38.02 29.88
C GLU A 383 -41.98 -36.85 28.90
N PHE A 384 -42.98 -35.98 28.82
CA PHE A 384 -43.00 -34.80 27.98
C PHE A 384 -43.29 -33.56 28.81
N LEU A 385 -42.58 -32.48 28.54
CA LEU A 385 -42.78 -31.18 29.15
C LEU A 385 -43.50 -30.27 28.14
N ILE A 386 -44.62 -29.71 28.57
CA ILE A 386 -45.46 -28.81 27.76
C ILE A 386 -45.62 -27.51 28.54
N ALA A 387 -45.44 -26.36 27.84
CA ALA A 387 -45.79 -25.08 28.43
C ALA A 387 -46.66 -24.25 27.45
N LEU A 388 -47.77 -23.78 28.00
CA LEU A 388 -48.78 -23.02 27.27
C LEU A 388 -49.02 -21.69 27.98
N GLN A 389 -49.22 -20.64 27.21
CA GLN A 389 -49.69 -19.36 27.70
C GLN A 389 -51.16 -19.17 27.25
N LEU A 390 -52.07 -19.12 28.23
CA LEU A 390 -53.51 -19.21 27.97
C LEU A 390 -54.28 -18.25 28.88
N LYS A 391 -55.54 -17.96 28.55
CA LYS A 391 -56.47 -17.40 29.51
C LYS A 391 -56.86 -18.46 30.57
N PRO A 392 -57.12 -18.06 31.82
CA PRO A 392 -57.46 -19.00 32.88
C PRO A 392 -58.60 -19.95 32.52
N GLU A 393 -59.65 -19.46 31.86
CA GLU A 393 -60.81 -20.24 31.42
C GLU A 393 -60.51 -21.28 30.34
N GLU A 394 -59.41 -21.08 29.60
CA GLU A 394 -59.00 -21.97 28.50
C GLU A 394 -58.10 -23.13 28.94
N ALA A 395 -57.51 -23.03 30.13
CA ALA A 395 -56.51 -24.00 30.62
C ALA A 395 -57.01 -25.44 30.64
N THR A 396 -58.13 -25.67 31.30
CA THR A 396 -58.71 -27.01 31.41
C THR A 396 -59.10 -27.58 30.05
N ALA A 397 -59.75 -26.80 29.22
CA ALA A 397 -60.18 -27.22 27.88
C ALA A 397 -58.98 -27.53 26.95
N SER A 398 -57.88 -26.78 27.07
CA SER A 398 -56.68 -26.99 26.28
C SER A 398 -55.97 -28.30 26.62
N PHE A 399 -55.74 -28.59 27.89
CA PHE A 399 -55.08 -29.83 28.31
C PHE A 399 -55.98 -31.04 28.15
N GLU A 400 -57.30 -30.96 28.39
CA GLU A 400 -58.25 -32.03 28.07
C GLU A 400 -58.31 -32.31 26.57
N ARG A 401 -58.21 -31.32 25.72
CA ARG A 401 -58.10 -31.50 24.28
C ARG A 401 -56.81 -32.27 23.93
N LEU A 402 -55.65 -31.94 24.50
CA LEU A 402 -54.41 -32.68 24.28
C LEU A 402 -54.57 -34.15 24.72
N ARG A 403 -55.10 -34.40 25.89
CA ARG A 403 -55.39 -35.74 26.41
C ARG A 403 -56.34 -36.51 25.46
N THR A 404 -57.45 -35.92 25.04
CA THR A 404 -58.45 -36.53 24.18
C THR A 404 -57.93 -36.87 22.80
N ILE A 405 -57.07 -36.00 22.26
CA ILE A 405 -56.42 -36.26 20.94
C ILE A 405 -55.49 -37.47 21.01
N ILE A 406 -54.81 -37.69 22.11
CA ILE A 406 -53.99 -38.89 22.29
C ILE A 406 -54.86 -40.13 22.40
N ASP A 407 -55.91 -40.07 23.21
CA ASP A 407 -56.83 -41.17 23.47
C ASP A 407 -57.74 -41.51 22.26
N SER A 408 -58.03 -40.54 21.36
CA SER A 408 -59.02 -40.65 20.29
C SER A 408 -58.71 -41.71 19.20
N ALA A 409 -57.45 -42.06 19.04
CA ALA A 409 -57.03 -43.02 18.01
C ALA A 409 -55.79 -43.79 18.45
N PRO A 410 -55.72 -45.08 18.24
CA PRO A 410 -54.57 -45.89 18.57
C PRO A 410 -53.34 -45.41 17.73
N ILE A 411 -52.17 -45.59 18.30
CA ILE A 411 -50.91 -45.27 17.65
C ILE A 411 -50.42 -46.52 16.87
N ALA A 412 -50.07 -46.36 15.59
CA ALA A 412 -49.48 -47.46 14.84
C ALA A 412 -48.06 -47.73 15.30
N GLY A 413 -47.77 -48.93 15.81
CA GLY A 413 -46.48 -49.46 16.20
C GLY A 413 -46.10 -50.63 15.28
N GLY A 414 -45.49 -50.40 14.14
CA GLY A 414 -45.26 -51.43 13.14
C GLY A 414 -46.57 -51.91 12.48
N SER A 415 -46.92 -53.22 12.65
CA SER A 415 -48.17 -53.82 12.17
C SER A 415 -49.34 -53.61 13.14
N ASP A 416 -49.09 -53.19 14.34
CA ASP A 416 -50.09 -53.19 15.43
C ASP A 416 -50.63 -51.77 15.66
N LEU A 417 -51.89 -51.69 16.07
CA LEU A 417 -52.55 -50.47 16.50
C LEU A 417 -52.64 -50.50 18.04
N ILE A 418 -51.85 -49.68 18.70
CA ILE A 418 -51.65 -49.66 20.14
C ILE A 418 -52.48 -48.54 20.77
N PRO A 419 -53.45 -48.85 21.64
CA PRO A 419 -54.17 -47.85 22.39
C PRO A 419 -53.20 -47.18 23.37
N VAL A 420 -53.11 -45.87 23.33
CA VAL A 420 -52.21 -45.06 24.19
C VAL A 420 -53.02 -43.96 24.81
N THR A 421 -52.87 -43.83 26.13
CA THR A 421 -53.39 -42.69 26.88
C THR A 421 -52.25 -41.90 27.54
N MET A 422 -52.55 -40.74 28.03
CA MET A 422 -51.57 -39.97 28.79
C MET A 422 -52.19 -39.41 30.09
N SER A 423 -51.35 -39.30 31.08
CA SER A 423 -51.64 -38.58 32.33
C SER A 423 -50.81 -37.26 32.30
N CYS A 424 -51.44 -36.18 32.76
CA CYS A 424 -50.78 -34.90 32.86
C CYS A 424 -50.94 -34.24 34.23
N GLY A 425 -49.86 -33.76 34.80
CA GLY A 425 -49.88 -32.86 35.95
C GLY A 425 -49.52 -31.43 35.50
N VAL A 426 -50.40 -30.49 35.70
CA VAL A 426 -50.31 -29.11 35.23
C VAL A 426 -50.14 -28.15 36.42
N CYS A 427 -49.04 -27.40 36.42
CA CYS A 427 -48.81 -26.32 37.35
C CYS A 427 -49.26 -24.99 36.71
N LEU A 428 -50.15 -24.27 37.37
CA LEU A 428 -50.63 -22.97 36.97
C LEU A 428 -49.81 -21.86 37.63
N LEU A 429 -49.38 -20.90 36.82
CA LEU A 429 -48.66 -19.69 37.26
C LEU A 429 -49.43 -18.47 36.85
N TRP A 430 -49.74 -17.63 37.80
CA TRP A 430 -50.54 -16.42 37.60
C TRP A 430 -49.63 -15.20 37.33
N PRO A 431 -50.00 -14.27 36.46
CA PRO A 431 -49.13 -13.14 36.06
C PRO A 431 -48.86 -12.14 37.19
N GLU A 432 -49.71 -12.13 38.21
CA GLU A 432 -49.60 -11.23 39.37
C GLU A 432 -48.70 -11.82 40.48
N GLU A 433 -48.28 -13.06 40.35
CA GLU A 433 -47.49 -13.78 41.33
C GLU A 433 -45.99 -13.76 40.97
N ALA A 434 -45.14 -13.79 42.02
CA ALA A 434 -43.72 -14.00 41.81
C ALA A 434 -43.49 -15.36 41.15
N VAL A 435 -42.73 -15.41 40.04
CA VAL A 435 -42.42 -16.67 39.35
C VAL A 435 -41.54 -17.53 40.24
N PRO A 436 -42.00 -18.73 40.68
CA PRO A 436 -41.18 -19.63 41.47
C PRO A 436 -39.98 -20.15 40.71
N PRO A 437 -38.92 -20.63 41.40
CA PRO A 437 -37.84 -21.37 40.74
C PRO A 437 -38.35 -22.54 39.91
N MET A 438 -37.70 -22.85 38.79
CA MET A 438 -38.15 -23.87 37.85
C MET A 438 -38.26 -25.26 38.47
N ASP A 439 -37.40 -25.61 39.40
CA ASP A 439 -37.42 -26.86 40.14
C ASP A 439 -38.69 -27.00 41.00
N VAL A 440 -39.15 -25.93 41.62
CA VAL A 440 -40.40 -25.89 42.38
C VAL A 440 -41.63 -26.07 41.48
N ILE A 441 -41.62 -25.42 40.32
CA ILE A 441 -42.68 -25.55 39.32
C ILE A 441 -42.76 -26.99 38.80
N LEU A 442 -41.62 -27.57 38.46
CA LEU A 442 -41.55 -28.96 37.96
C LEU A 442 -41.95 -29.96 39.05
N GLN A 443 -41.58 -29.73 40.30
CA GLN A 443 -41.97 -30.57 41.43
C GLN A 443 -43.50 -30.53 41.68
N ALA A 444 -44.11 -29.37 41.52
CA ALA A 444 -45.56 -29.21 41.65
C ALA A 444 -46.27 -29.97 40.48
N ALA A 445 -45.77 -29.81 39.24
CA ALA A 445 -46.30 -30.54 38.09
C ALA A 445 -46.15 -32.08 38.26
N ASP A 446 -44.97 -32.52 38.71
CA ASP A 446 -44.72 -33.95 39.00
C ASP A 446 -45.66 -34.52 40.06
N THR A 447 -45.87 -33.79 41.17
CA THR A 447 -46.85 -34.19 42.22
C THR A 447 -48.27 -34.31 41.68
N ALA A 448 -48.68 -33.41 40.80
CA ALA A 448 -49.97 -33.47 40.13
C ALA A 448 -50.05 -34.65 39.11
N LEU A 449 -48.95 -34.92 38.35
CA LEU A 449 -48.86 -36.09 37.51
C LEU A 449 -48.97 -37.41 38.28
N TYR A 450 -48.30 -37.48 39.40
CA TYR A 450 -48.43 -38.66 40.31
C TYR A 450 -49.88 -38.87 40.72
N LYS A 451 -50.60 -37.83 41.14
CA LYS A 451 -52.03 -37.91 41.46
C LYS A 451 -52.88 -38.38 40.29
N ALA A 452 -52.59 -37.88 39.07
CA ALA A 452 -53.27 -38.32 37.85
C ALA A 452 -53.06 -39.83 37.61
N LYS A 453 -51.85 -40.34 37.80
CA LYS A 453 -51.55 -41.77 37.66
C LYS A 453 -52.25 -42.64 38.79
N ASP A 454 -52.29 -42.13 40.03
CA ASP A 454 -52.88 -42.82 41.16
C ASP A 454 -54.44 -42.90 41.10
N HIS A 455 -55.07 -41.85 40.56
CA HIS A 455 -56.52 -41.79 40.40
C HIS A 455 -57.06 -42.48 39.14
N GLY A 456 -56.29 -43.35 38.51
CA GLY A 456 -56.80 -44.21 37.42
C GLY A 456 -56.23 -43.87 36.04
N ARG A 457 -55.25 -42.94 35.95
CA ARG A 457 -54.61 -42.53 34.72
C ARG A 457 -55.54 -41.82 33.69
N ASN A 458 -55.06 -41.55 32.46
CA ASN A 458 -55.84 -40.92 31.40
C ASN A 458 -56.60 -39.65 31.82
N GLN A 459 -55.98 -38.78 32.59
CA GLN A 459 -56.60 -37.58 33.16
C GLN A 459 -55.54 -36.43 33.30
N VAL A 460 -56.07 -35.25 33.51
CA VAL A 460 -55.30 -34.04 33.76
C VAL A 460 -55.57 -33.55 35.17
N VAL A 461 -54.54 -33.38 35.98
CA VAL A 461 -54.66 -32.85 37.35
C VAL A 461 -53.95 -31.49 37.40
N PHE A 462 -54.65 -30.47 37.82
CA PHE A 462 -54.15 -29.12 37.98
C PHE A 462 -53.69 -28.89 39.44
N THR A 463 -52.61 -28.15 39.55
CA THR A 463 -52.06 -27.65 40.80
C THR A 463 -51.61 -26.22 40.67
N HIS A 464 -51.38 -25.61 41.80
CA HIS A 464 -50.86 -24.25 41.90
C HIS A 464 -49.76 -24.26 42.98
N VAL A 465 -48.70 -23.51 42.77
CA VAL A 465 -47.66 -23.30 43.77
C VAL A 465 -48.15 -22.22 44.72
N PRO A 466 -48.29 -22.47 46.00
CA PRO A 466 -48.66 -21.45 46.99
C PRO A 466 -47.61 -20.32 46.96
N GLN A 467 -48.08 -19.06 47.17
CA GLN A 467 -47.25 -17.86 47.13
C GLN A 467 -45.91 -18.07 47.86
N PHE A 468 -44.83 -17.89 47.14
CA PHE A 468 -43.51 -17.72 47.74
C PHE A 468 -43.46 -16.33 48.37
N PRO A 469 -43.11 -16.17 49.65
CA PRO A 469 -42.91 -14.87 50.25
C PRO A 469 -41.75 -14.17 49.44
N LEU A 470 -41.98 -12.93 49.03
CA LEU A 470 -40.90 -12.09 48.49
C LEU A 470 -39.81 -12.01 49.57
N VAL A 471 -38.66 -12.62 49.33
CA VAL A 471 -37.48 -12.37 50.15
C VAL A 471 -37.06 -10.94 49.76
N GLU A 472 -37.41 -9.98 50.66
CA GLU A 472 -36.82 -8.63 50.59
C GLU A 472 -35.32 -8.83 50.64
N ALA A 473 -34.65 -8.47 49.55
CA ALA A 473 -33.22 -8.37 49.54
C ALA A 473 -32.83 -7.23 50.48
N GLU A 474 -32.36 -7.57 51.66
CA GLU A 474 -31.65 -6.67 52.54
C GLU A 474 -30.44 -6.16 51.76
N ILE A 475 -30.55 -4.92 51.30
CA ILE A 475 -29.41 -4.16 50.82
C ILE A 475 -28.64 -3.77 52.10
N GLU A 476 -27.68 -4.59 52.51
CA GLU A 476 -26.62 -4.16 53.43
C GLU A 476 -25.84 -3.01 52.72
N ASN A 477 -26.16 -1.80 53.17
CA ASN A 477 -25.31 -0.64 52.97
C ASN A 477 -24.09 -0.82 53.91
N GLU A 478 -22.97 -1.31 53.40
CA GLU A 478 -21.68 -1.07 54.04
C GLU A 478 -21.18 0.34 53.65
N GLU A 479 -20.97 1.12 54.74
CA GLU A 479 -20.33 2.45 54.74
C GLU A 479 -18.86 2.44 54.26
#